data_b1ecac7db2c0908bacd98ab9e603551f
#
_entry.id   b1ecac7db2c0908bacd98ab9e603551f
#
_cell.length_a   1.000
_cell.length_b   1.000
_cell.length_c   1.000
_cell.angle_alpha   90.00
_cell.angle_beta   90.00
_cell.angle_gamma   90.00
#
_symmetry.space_group_name_H-M   'P 1'
#
loop_
_entity.id
_entity.type
_entity.pdbx_description
1 polymer ?
#
loop_
_entity_poly.entity_id
_entity_poly.type
_entity_poly.pdbx_seq_one_letter_code
_entity_poly.pdbx_strand_id
1 'polypeptide(L)'
;GSEEVKGVPEFWLGVMRNCSAVAGSITEEDEVILHSLVNVTAETLPDDQETIGFKLEFTFAENEFFTNKVLTKIYLMADTSDDPVLEKAIGTPIDWAPGKNVTVEIKKKKQRNKKGSGTRTVTKEEPCESFFNFFNPPSIPNPEEEALDEEEMKQRQMELEGDYEMGIAFQERLVPHAIKWFTGEADDEDEYDEDEDDMEDFEDDEV
;
A
#
# COMPACT_ATOMS: atom_id res chain seq x y z
N GLY A 1 35.55 6.95 -3.20
CA GLY A 1 34.89 6.77 -4.46
C GLY A 1 33.43 7.09 -4.27
N SER A 2 32.92 8.12 -4.96
CA SER A 2 31.49 8.41 -4.99
C SER A 2 30.82 7.23 -5.69
N GLU A 3 29.95 6.51 -4.99
CA GLU A 3 29.02 5.61 -5.65
C GLU A 3 28.18 6.45 -6.62
N GLU A 4 28.24 6.14 -7.90
CA GLU A 4 27.37 6.75 -8.89
C GLU A 4 25.93 6.37 -8.53
N VAL A 5 25.15 7.35 -8.09
CA VAL A 5 23.71 7.19 -7.89
C VAL A 5 23.12 6.90 -9.27
N LYS A 6 22.77 5.65 -9.53
CA LYS A 6 22.07 5.25 -10.75
C LYS A 6 20.60 5.59 -10.58
N GLY A 7 20.15 6.65 -11.25
CA GLY A 7 18.77 7.09 -11.27
C GLY A 7 18.56 8.49 -10.69
N VAL A 8 17.33 8.97 -10.72
CA VAL A 8 16.92 10.25 -10.13
C VAL A 8 16.68 10.03 -8.64
N PRO A 9 17.38 10.77 -7.76
CA PRO A 9 17.12 10.68 -6.31
C PRO A 9 15.64 10.94 -6.01
N GLU A 10 15.09 10.17 -5.06
CA GLU A 10 13.71 10.35 -4.59
C GLU A 10 12.63 10.21 -5.67
N PHE A 11 12.96 9.61 -6.82
CA PHE A 11 12.05 9.46 -7.95
C PHE A 11 10.70 8.86 -7.52
N TRP A 12 10.72 7.70 -6.89
CA TRP A 12 9.51 7.00 -6.49
C TRP A 12 8.72 7.72 -5.38
N LEU A 13 9.40 8.39 -4.45
CA LEU A 13 8.73 9.22 -3.47
C LEU A 13 7.99 10.38 -4.15
N GLY A 14 8.61 11.02 -5.16
CA GLY A 14 7.96 12.05 -5.96
C GLY A 14 6.73 11.53 -6.71
N VAL A 15 6.85 10.35 -7.35
CA VAL A 15 5.73 9.67 -8.03
C VAL A 15 4.57 9.43 -7.07
N MET A 16 4.85 8.85 -5.90
CA MET A 16 3.83 8.49 -4.90
C MET A 16 3.12 9.72 -4.29
N ARG A 17 3.85 10.82 -4.09
CA ARG A 17 3.28 12.07 -3.56
C ARG A 17 2.31 12.75 -4.53
N ASN A 18 2.49 12.56 -5.82
CA ASN A 18 1.66 13.18 -6.84
C ASN A 18 0.36 12.39 -7.12
N CYS A 19 0.19 11.19 -6.59
CA CYS A 19 -1.03 10.38 -6.72
C CYS A 19 -1.85 10.42 -5.43
N SER A 20 -3.07 10.92 -5.48
CA SER A 20 -3.95 11.09 -4.30
C SER A 20 -4.25 9.77 -3.58
N ALA A 21 -4.43 8.68 -4.34
CA ALA A 21 -4.70 7.35 -3.80
C ALA A 21 -3.58 6.81 -2.89
N VAL A 22 -2.35 7.35 -3.02
CA VAL A 22 -1.17 6.93 -2.25
C VAL A 22 -0.69 8.01 -1.29
N ALA A 23 -0.68 9.28 -1.73
CA ALA A 23 -0.11 10.40 -0.99
C ALA A 23 -0.67 10.54 0.43
N GLY A 24 -1.97 10.32 0.61
CA GLY A 24 -2.65 10.42 1.91
C GLY A 24 -2.21 9.39 2.95
N SER A 25 -1.56 8.30 2.54
CA SER A 25 -1.06 7.26 3.44
C SER A 25 0.38 7.51 3.92
N ILE A 26 1.11 8.46 3.31
CA ILE A 26 2.52 8.72 3.58
C ILE A 26 2.66 9.73 4.71
N THR A 27 3.29 9.34 5.81
CA THR A 27 3.64 10.23 6.93
C THR A 27 5.04 10.84 6.75
N GLU A 28 5.40 11.83 7.57
CA GLU A 28 6.75 12.42 7.56
C GLU A 28 7.84 11.39 7.91
N GLU A 29 7.54 10.45 8.81
CA GLU A 29 8.43 9.35 9.16
C GLU A 29 8.62 8.37 7.99
N ASP A 30 7.55 8.09 7.24
CA ASP A 30 7.60 7.21 6.06
C ASP A 30 8.47 7.80 4.96
N GLU A 31 8.42 9.12 4.74
CA GLU A 31 9.23 9.80 3.72
C GLU A 31 10.72 9.55 3.91
N VAL A 32 11.18 9.59 5.17
CA VAL A 32 12.61 9.32 5.49
C VAL A 32 13.04 7.93 5.02
N ILE A 33 12.14 6.95 5.14
CA ILE A 33 12.40 5.58 4.70
C ILE A 33 12.27 5.47 3.17
N LEU A 34 11.25 6.10 2.59
CA LEU A 34 10.96 6.10 1.16
C LEU A 34 12.05 6.79 0.32
N HIS A 35 12.91 7.64 0.91
CA HIS A 35 14.13 8.10 0.25
C HIS A 35 15.06 6.95 -0.17
N SER A 36 14.97 5.79 0.48
CA SER A 36 15.71 4.59 0.11
C SER A 36 15.01 3.69 -0.91
N LEU A 37 13.78 4.04 -1.36
CA LEU A 37 13.05 3.30 -2.37
C LEU A 37 13.70 3.50 -3.75
N VAL A 38 14.22 2.41 -4.32
CA VAL A 38 14.99 2.44 -5.58
C VAL A 38 14.10 2.12 -6.77
N ASN A 39 13.19 1.16 -6.62
CA ASN A 39 12.35 0.71 -7.72
C ASN A 39 11.02 0.14 -7.23
N VAL A 40 9.99 0.31 -8.06
CA VAL A 40 8.69 -0.35 -7.91
C VAL A 40 8.36 -1.04 -9.23
N THR A 41 7.92 -2.28 -9.15
CA THR A 41 7.45 -3.04 -10.30
C THR A 41 6.08 -3.64 -10.03
N ALA A 42 5.30 -3.80 -11.08
CA ALA A 42 4.01 -4.49 -11.07
C ALA A 42 4.06 -5.62 -12.10
N GLU A 43 3.59 -6.79 -11.71
CA GLU A 43 3.58 -7.98 -12.54
C GLU A 43 2.22 -8.68 -12.39
N THR A 44 1.54 -8.92 -13.50
CA THR A 44 0.34 -9.78 -13.51
C THR A 44 0.76 -11.21 -13.25
N LEU A 45 0.09 -11.89 -12.33
CA LEU A 45 0.37 -13.29 -12.06
C LEU A 45 -0.05 -14.16 -13.24
N PRO A 46 0.67 -15.27 -13.50
CA PRO A 46 0.29 -16.19 -14.58
C PRO A 46 -1.13 -16.72 -14.33
N ASP A 47 -1.96 -16.67 -15.37
CA ASP A 47 -3.27 -17.32 -15.38
C ASP A 47 -3.06 -18.83 -15.60
N ASP A 48 -2.89 -19.56 -14.51
CA ASP A 48 -2.77 -21.04 -14.52
C ASP A 48 -4.07 -21.74 -14.11
N GLN A 49 -5.21 -21.06 -14.26
CA GLN A 49 -6.56 -21.50 -13.90
C GLN A 49 -6.83 -21.60 -12.38
N GLU A 50 -5.86 -21.36 -11.53
CA GLU A 50 -6.03 -21.37 -10.07
C GLU A 50 -5.72 -20.01 -9.42
N THR A 51 -4.98 -19.11 -10.12
CA THR A 51 -4.50 -17.87 -9.50
C THR A 51 -4.57 -16.71 -10.49
N ILE A 52 -5.58 -15.88 -10.34
CA ILE A 52 -5.67 -14.59 -11.04
C ILE A 52 -5.23 -13.51 -10.05
N GLY A 53 -4.48 -12.50 -10.53
CA GLY A 53 -4.07 -11.41 -9.66
C GLY A 53 -2.81 -10.71 -10.11
N PHE A 54 -2.22 -9.95 -9.20
CA PHE A 54 -0.99 -9.23 -9.49
C PHE A 54 -0.08 -9.11 -8.26
N LYS A 55 1.18 -8.85 -8.54
CA LYS A 55 2.23 -8.66 -7.55
C LYS A 55 2.90 -7.31 -7.76
N LEU A 56 3.10 -6.59 -6.67
CA LEU A 56 3.92 -5.40 -6.59
C LEU A 56 5.21 -5.73 -5.84
N GLU A 57 6.35 -5.22 -6.32
CA GLU A 57 7.64 -5.35 -5.63
C GLU A 57 8.27 -3.98 -5.45
N PHE A 58 8.61 -3.67 -4.21
CA PHE A 58 9.25 -2.43 -3.79
C PHE A 58 10.69 -2.75 -3.39
N THR A 59 11.65 -2.30 -4.19
CA THR A 59 13.08 -2.52 -3.95
C THR A 59 13.69 -1.34 -3.22
N PHE A 60 14.33 -1.62 -2.08
CA PHE A 60 14.97 -0.60 -1.24
C PHE A 60 16.50 -0.73 -1.30
N ALA A 61 17.19 0.39 -1.27
CA ALA A 61 18.60 0.44 -0.91
C ALA A 61 18.77 0.06 0.57
N GLU A 62 20.01 -0.25 0.96
CA GLU A 62 20.33 -0.47 2.37
C GLU A 62 19.98 0.77 3.19
N ASN A 63 19.25 0.57 4.29
CA ASN A 63 18.78 1.63 5.16
C ASN A 63 18.84 1.20 6.63
N GLU A 64 18.65 2.13 7.54
CA GLU A 64 18.74 1.90 9.00
C GLU A 64 17.44 1.41 9.65
N PHE A 65 16.33 1.31 8.88
CA PHE A 65 15.00 1.03 9.41
C PHE A 65 14.64 -0.44 9.40
N PHE A 66 14.99 -1.16 8.34
CA PHE A 66 14.72 -2.60 8.20
C PHE A 66 15.76 -3.31 7.32
N THR A 67 15.77 -4.63 7.36
CA THR A 67 16.78 -5.44 6.64
C THR A 67 16.30 -5.99 5.30
N ASN A 68 15.01 -5.93 5.01
CA ASN A 68 14.45 -6.39 3.74
C ASN A 68 14.99 -5.54 2.58
N LYS A 69 15.44 -6.20 1.51
CA LYS A 69 15.81 -5.53 0.26
C LYS A 69 14.62 -5.30 -0.65
N VAL A 70 13.64 -6.20 -0.59
CA VAL A 70 12.40 -6.15 -1.38
C VAL A 70 11.23 -6.39 -0.43
N LEU A 71 10.22 -5.52 -0.53
CA LEU A 71 8.92 -5.73 0.08
C LEU A 71 7.93 -6.03 -1.04
N THR A 72 7.11 -7.05 -0.87
CA THR A 72 6.11 -7.45 -1.87
C THR A 72 4.70 -7.28 -1.34
N LYS A 73 3.80 -6.97 -2.26
CA LYS A 73 2.36 -7.01 -2.04
C LYS A 73 1.74 -7.83 -3.16
N ILE A 74 0.90 -8.80 -2.80
CA ILE A 74 0.27 -9.71 -3.76
C ILE A 74 -1.24 -9.65 -3.52
N TYR A 75 -1.97 -9.48 -4.61
CA TYR A 75 -3.43 -9.57 -4.63
C TYR A 75 -3.84 -10.79 -5.41
N LEU A 76 -4.62 -11.66 -4.78
CA LEU A 76 -5.21 -12.85 -5.38
C LEU A 76 -6.70 -12.60 -5.57
N MET A 77 -7.17 -12.85 -6.78
CA MET A 77 -8.55 -12.67 -7.18
C MET A 77 -9.21 -14.03 -7.39
N ALA A 78 -10.44 -14.19 -6.92
CA ALA A 78 -11.25 -15.34 -7.27
C ALA A 78 -11.83 -15.15 -8.67
N ASP A 79 -11.72 -16.19 -9.50
CA ASP A 79 -12.38 -16.24 -10.81
C ASP A 79 -13.89 -16.45 -10.59
N THR A 80 -14.63 -15.35 -10.64
CA THR A 80 -16.09 -15.40 -10.67
C THR A 80 -16.56 -15.09 -12.07
N SER A 81 -17.70 -15.70 -12.48
CA SER A 81 -18.20 -15.65 -13.85
C SER A 81 -18.54 -14.23 -14.38
N ASP A 82 -18.59 -13.23 -13.52
CA ASP A 82 -18.99 -11.87 -13.89
C ASP A 82 -17.87 -10.85 -13.69
N ASP A 83 -17.32 -10.74 -12.46
CA ASP A 83 -16.21 -9.82 -12.15
C ASP A 83 -15.22 -10.47 -11.17
N PRO A 84 -13.91 -10.26 -11.33
CA PRO A 84 -12.92 -10.76 -10.38
C PRO A 84 -13.14 -10.14 -8.99
N VAL A 85 -13.24 -10.97 -7.95
CA VAL A 85 -13.39 -10.52 -6.56
C VAL A 85 -12.11 -10.73 -5.79
N LEU A 86 -11.70 -9.75 -5.00
CA LEU A 86 -10.52 -9.89 -4.15
C LEU A 86 -10.71 -11.03 -3.15
N GLU A 87 -9.91 -12.09 -3.28
CA GLU A 87 -9.90 -13.24 -2.40
C GLU A 87 -8.90 -13.07 -1.25
N LYS A 88 -7.72 -12.51 -1.56
CA LYS A 88 -6.65 -12.36 -0.56
C LYS A 88 -5.65 -11.29 -0.94
N ALA A 89 -5.22 -10.53 0.06
CA ALA A 89 -4.06 -9.65 -0.02
C ALA A 89 -2.94 -10.20 0.88
N ILE A 90 -1.71 -10.25 0.38
CA ILE A 90 -0.54 -10.77 1.09
C ILE A 90 0.58 -9.75 1.01
N GLY A 91 1.15 -9.38 2.15
CA GLY A 91 2.31 -8.49 2.23
C GLY A 91 3.53 -9.19 2.83
N THR A 92 4.72 -8.71 2.49
CA THR A 92 5.96 -9.16 3.13
C THR A 92 6.05 -8.61 4.55
N PRO A 93 6.21 -9.46 5.58
CA PRO A 93 6.53 -9.00 6.92
C PRO A 93 7.82 -8.16 6.91
N ILE A 94 7.78 -6.98 7.52
CA ILE A 94 8.94 -6.08 7.56
C ILE A 94 9.81 -6.41 8.77
N ASP A 95 11.09 -6.69 8.51
CA ASP A 95 12.10 -6.98 9.54
C ASP A 95 12.69 -5.68 10.08
N TRP A 96 11.90 -4.97 10.91
CA TRP A 96 12.27 -3.69 11.48
C TRP A 96 13.50 -3.77 12.38
N ALA A 97 14.40 -2.81 12.26
CA ALA A 97 15.46 -2.61 13.23
C ALA A 97 14.88 -2.19 14.60
N PRO A 98 15.53 -2.52 15.71
CA PRO A 98 15.01 -2.22 17.05
C PRO A 98 14.67 -0.74 17.23
N GLY A 99 13.41 -0.45 17.57
CA GLY A 99 12.91 0.90 17.79
C GLY A 99 12.72 1.76 16.53
N LYS A 100 12.75 1.16 15.34
CA LYS A 100 12.59 1.85 14.04
C LYS A 100 11.26 1.56 13.34
N ASN A 101 10.38 0.77 13.97
CA ASN A 101 9.07 0.48 13.41
C ASN A 101 8.17 1.72 13.45
N VAL A 102 7.85 2.27 12.27
CA VAL A 102 7.01 3.47 12.11
C VAL A 102 5.51 3.17 12.06
N THR A 103 5.13 1.89 12.03
CA THR A 103 3.71 1.48 12.04
C THR A 103 3.13 1.39 13.45
N VAL A 104 3.93 1.70 14.48
CA VAL A 104 3.51 1.69 15.88
C VAL A 104 4.06 2.91 16.61
N GLU A 105 3.25 3.47 17.50
CA GLU A 105 3.67 4.52 18.42
C GLU A 105 3.81 4.01 19.85
N ILE A 106 4.77 4.54 20.61
CA ILE A 106 5.00 4.14 22.00
C ILE A 106 4.22 5.07 22.94
N LYS A 107 3.10 4.57 23.50
CA LYS A 107 2.33 5.28 24.52
C LYS A 107 2.78 4.90 25.92
N LYS A 108 3.13 5.92 26.74
CA LYS A 108 3.50 5.76 28.15
C LYS A 108 2.25 5.91 29.02
N LYS A 109 1.79 4.81 29.63
CA LYS A 109 0.67 4.83 30.62
C LYS A 109 1.24 4.73 32.05
N LYS A 110 0.85 5.65 32.94
CA LYS A 110 1.14 5.55 34.37
C LYS A 110 0.15 4.59 35.01
N GLN A 111 0.63 3.47 35.53
CA GLN A 111 -0.18 2.47 36.21
C GLN A 111 0.10 2.53 37.72
N ARG A 112 -0.96 2.68 38.55
CA ARG A 112 -0.81 2.58 40.02
C ARG A 112 -0.52 1.14 40.43
N ASN A 113 0.48 0.97 41.28
CA ASN A 113 0.72 -0.33 41.90
C ASN A 113 -0.45 -0.76 42.77
N LYS A 114 -0.97 -1.98 42.54
CA LYS A 114 -2.06 -2.55 43.38
C LYS A 114 -1.68 -2.81 44.84
N LYS A 115 -0.39 -2.75 45.18
CA LYS A 115 0.16 -3.05 46.55
C LYS A 115 1.26 -2.07 46.95
N GLY A 116 1.01 -0.75 46.91
CA GLY A 116 1.98 0.23 47.41
C GLY A 116 1.82 1.62 46.80
N SER A 117 2.37 2.66 47.43
CA SER A 117 2.29 4.04 47.01
C SER A 117 3.32 4.38 45.91
N GLY A 118 3.34 3.59 44.81
CA GLY A 118 4.23 3.83 43.69
C GLY A 118 3.49 3.81 42.35
N THR A 119 3.90 4.71 41.44
CA THR A 119 3.41 4.71 40.05
C THR A 119 4.44 4.02 39.16
N ARG A 120 4.04 2.98 38.43
CA ARG A 120 4.88 2.32 37.43
C ARG A 120 4.51 2.89 36.06
N THR A 121 5.49 3.33 35.27
CA THR A 121 5.29 3.67 33.87
C THR A 121 5.35 2.39 33.05
N VAL A 122 4.25 2.08 32.35
CA VAL A 122 4.18 0.98 31.39
C VAL A 122 4.17 1.58 30.01
N THR A 123 5.08 1.13 29.16
CA THR A 123 5.08 1.45 27.72
C THR A 123 4.21 0.43 26.99
N LYS A 124 3.35 0.90 26.11
CA LYS A 124 2.53 0.09 25.22
C LYS A 124 2.74 0.57 23.79
N GLU A 125 3.00 -0.35 22.89
CA GLU A 125 2.97 -0.08 21.46
C GLU A 125 1.51 -0.09 20.98
N GLU A 126 1.10 0.94 20.28
CA GLU A 126 -0.23 1.02 19.67
C GLU A 126 -0.05 1.29 18.15
N PRO A 127 -0.83 0.63 17.27
CA PRO A 127 -0.78 0.88 15.83
C PRO A 127 -1.00 2.37 15.52
N CYS A 128 -0.30 2.88 14.50
CA CYS A 128 -0.48 4.24 14.00
C CYS A 128 -0.50 4.24 12.47
N GLU A 129 -0.88 5.37 11.90
CA GLU A 129 -0.89 5.58 10.46
C GLU A 129 0.53 5.55 9.89
N SER A 130 0.71 4.84 8.79
CA SER A 130 1.95 4.73 8.04
C SER A 130 1.67 4.07 6.69
N PHE A 131 2.36 4.51 5.63
CA PHE A 131 2.38 3.83 4.34
C PHE A 131 2.80 2.35 4.47
N PHE A 132 3.69 2.03 5.40
CA PHE A 132 4.19 0.66 5.59
C PHE A 132 3.15 -0.32 6.13
N ASN A 133 1.99 0.16 6.59
CA ASN A 133 0.83 -0.69 6.88
C ASN A 133 0.33 -1.41 5.62
N PHE A 134 0.60 -0.89 4.43
CA PHE A 134 0.31 -1.51 3.14
C PHE A 134 0.86 -2.94 3.02
N PHE A 135 1.99 -3.23 3.67
CA PHE A 135 2.59 -4.58 3.69
C PHE A 135 2.04 -5.50 4.79
N ASN A 136 1.12 -5.00 5.60
CA ASN A 136 0.35 -5.79 6.58
C ASN A 136 -1.16 -5.62 6.33
N PRO A 137 -1.66 -6.13 5.17
CA PRO A 137 -3.03 -5.92 4.75
C PRO A 137 -4.03 -6.49 5.76
N PRO A 138 -5.23 -5.88 5.87
CA PRO A 138 -6.30 -6.43 6.66
C PRO A 138 -6.72 -7.80 6.10
N SER A 139 -7.07 -8.73 6.99
CA SER A 139 -7.61 -10.02 6.58
C SER A 139 -9.06 -9.86 6.13
N ILE A 140 -9.46 -10.61 5.11
CA ILE A 140 -10.88 -10.71 4.72
C ILE A 140 -11.61 -11.44 5.84
N PRO A 141 -12.68 -10.88 6.42
CA PRO A 141 -13.41 -11.49 7.51
C PRO A 141 -14.02 -12.83 7.06
N ASN A 142 -13.81 -13.89 7.84
CA ASN A 142 -14.55 -15.11 7.65
C ASN A 142 -15.82 -15.08 8.51
N PRO A 143 -17.02 -14.99 7.93
CA PRO A 143 -18.27 -14.90 8.69
C PRO A 143 -18.53 -16.10 9.60
N GLU A 144 -17.88 -17.23 9.35
CA GLU A 144 -18.02 -18.45 10.17
C GLU A 144 -17.11 -18.48 11.40
N GLU A 145 -16.02 -17.70 11.37
CA GLU A 145 -14.98 -17.71 12.42
C GLU A 145 -14.98 -16.44 13.28
N GLU A 146 -15.40 -15.31 12.70
CA GLU A 146 -15.39 -14.00 13.36
C GLU A 146 -16.82 -13.49 13.54
N ALA A 147 -17.29 -13.38 14.79
CA ALA A 147 -18.55 -12.74 15.12
C ALA A 147 -18.33 -11.20 15.24
N LEU A 148 -18.11 -10.54 14.09
CA LEU A 148 -18.00 -9.10 13.99
C LEU A 148 -19.40 -8.47 14.00
N ASP A 149 -19.54 -7.30 14.62
CA ASP A 149 -20.77 -6.52 14.48
C ASP A 149 -20.79 -5.77 13.13
N GLU A 150 -21.95 -5.16 12.79
CA GLU A 150 -22.12 -4.49 11.50
C GLU A 150 -21.16 -3.31 11.30
N GLU A 151 -20.78 -2.61 12.35
CA GLU A 151 -19.88 -1.47 12.32
C GLU A 151 -18.44 -1.94 12.09
N GLU A 152 -18.01 -2.99 12.78
CA GLU A 152 -16.70 -3.63 12.61
C GLU A 152 -16.55 -4.23 11.20
N MET A 153 -17.61 -4.88 10.68
CA MET A 153 -17.63 -5.41 9.30
C MET A 153 -17.46 -4.30 8.28
N LYS A 154 -18.21 -3.21 8.42
CA LYS A 154 -18.13 -2.07 7.51
C LYS A 154 -16.76 -1.41 7.54
N GLN A 155 -16.20 -1.21 8.72
CA GLN A 155 -14.85 -0.65 8.84
C GLN A 155 -13.81 -1.53 8.17
N ARG A 156 -13.87 -2.85 8.38
CA ARG A 156 -12.94 -3.80 7.76
C ARG A 156 -13.06 -3.81 6.24
N GLN A 157 -14.28 -3.69 5.72
CA GLN A 157 -14.52 -3.61 4.28
C GLN A 157 -13.91 -2.33 3.70
N MET A 158 -14.09 -1.18 4.34
CA MET A 158 -13.48 0.09 3.90
C MET A 158 -11.94 0.01 3.91
N GLU A 159 -11.35 -0.64 4.92
CA GLU A 159 -9.89 -0.86 4.98
C GLU A 159 -9.38 -1.73 3.82
N LEU A 160 -10.15 -2.79 3.46
CA LEU A 160 -9.82 -3.66 2.32
C LEU A 160 -9.96 -2.95 0.97
N GLU A 161 -11.03 -2.17 0.80
CA GLU A 161 -11.25 -1.37 -0.40
C GLU A 161 -10.11 -0.36 -0.59
N GLY A 162 -9.76 0.41 0.43
CA GLY A 162 -8.65 1.37 0.36
C GLY A 162 -7.28 0.70 0.12
N ASP A 163 -7.03 -0.48 0.72
CA ASP A 163 -5.82 -1.26 0.45
C ASP A 163 -5.75 -1.72 -1.01
N TYR A 164 -6.87 -2.18 -1.56
CA TYR A 164 -6.95 -2.63 -2.95
C TYR A 164 -6.85 -1.48 -3.94
N GLU A 165 -7.54 -0.36 -3.71
CA GLU A 165 -7.44 0.87 -4.53
C GLU A 165 -5.99 1.35 -4.64
N MET A 166 -5.26 1.37 -3.52
CA MET A 166 -3.83 1.69 -3.54
C MET A 166 -3.03 0.70 -4.39
N GLY A 167 -3.34 -0.60 -4.30
CA GLY A 167 -2.71 -1.64 -5.12
C GLY A 167 -2.93 -1.42 -6.61
N ILE A 168 -4.16 -1.15 -7.03
CA ILE A 168 -4.54 -0.84 -8.41
C ILE A 168 -3.86 0.45 -8.88
N ALA A 169 -3.83 1.49 -8.05
CA ALA A 169 -3.11 2.73 -8.39
C ALA A 169 -1.63 2.47 -8.72
N PHE A 170 -0.95 1.60 -7.97
CA PHE A 170 0.42 1.20 -8.32
C PHE A 170 0.49 0.42 -9.63
N GLN A 171 -0.41 -0.56 -9.84
CA GLN A 171 -0.39 -1.45 -11.01
C GLN A 171 -0.70 -0.70 -12.31
N GLU A 172 -1.76 0.10 -12.33
CA GLU A 172 -2.35 0.64 -13.55
C GLU A 172 -1.90 2.07 -13.85
N ARG A 173 -1.56 2.84 -12.81
CA ARG A 173 -1.28 4.28 -12.94
C ARG A 173 0.18 4.61 -12.68
N LEU A 174 0.71 4.30 -11.47
CA LEU A 174 2.03 4.78 -11.08
C LEU A 174 3.16 4.05 -11.81
N VAL A 175 3.15 2.72 -11.84
CA VAL A 175 4.23 1.94 -12.46
C VAL A 175 4.29 2.15 -13.97
N PRO A 176 3.19 2.04 -14.74
CA PRO A 176 3.23 2.25 -16.19
C PRO A 176 3.59 3.69 -16.60
N HIS A 177 3.18 4.67 -15.80
CA HIS A 177 3.29 6.10 -16.13
C HIS A 177 4.16 6.89 -15.15
N ALA A 178 5.11 6.22 -14.47
CA ALA A 178 5.90 6.80 -13.39
C ALA A 178 6.59 8.13 -13.75
N ILE A 179 7.06 8.28 -15.00
CA ILE A 179 7.69 9.52 -15.45
C ILE A 179 6.67 10.67 -15.48
N LYS A 180 5.46 10.45 -16.01
CA LYS A 180 4.42 11.47 -16.06
C LYS A 180 4.01 11.92 -14.64
N TRP A 181 3.86 10.95 -13.72
CA TRP A 181 3.59 11.26 -12.32
C TRP A 181 4.73 12.05 -11.65
N PHE A 182 5.98 11.68 -11.93
CA PHE A 182 7.14 12.38 -11.40
C PHE A 182 7.25 13.83 -11.89
N THR A 183 6.98 14.06 -13.19
CA THR A 183 7.05 15.40 -13.82
C THR A 183 5.82 16.25 -13.55
N GLY A 184 4.73 15.67 -12.99
CA GLY A 184 3.46 16.36 -12.80
C GLY A 184 2.67 16.55 -14.12
N GLU A 185 2.96 15.73 -15.14
CA GLU A 185 2.19 15.69 -16.40
C GLU A 185 0.96 14.79 -16.28
N ALA A 186 0.96 13.80 -15.36
CA ALA A 186 -0.21 13.02 -15.00
C ALA A 186 -0.79 13.58 -13.71
N ASP A 187 -2.09 13.65 -13.61
CA ASP A 187 -2.83 13.98 -12.41
C ASP A 187 -4.04 13.02 -12.22
N ASP A 188 -4.77 13.19 -11.14
CA ASP A 188 -5.92 12.33 -10.82
C ASP A 188 -7.16 12.67 -11.72
N GLU A 189 -7.11 13.75 -12.51
CA GLU A 189 -8.19 14.17 -13.42
C GLU A 189 -8.05 13.49 -14.80
N ASP A 190 -6.85 13.06 -15.20
CA ASP A 190 -6.60 12.39 -16.49
C ASP A 190 -7.38 11.05 -16.65
N GLU A 191 -7.85 10.46 -15.55
CA GLU A 191 -8.61 9.19 -15.55
C GLU A 191 -10.03 9.32 -16.14
N TYR A 192 -10.60 10.55 -16.15
CA TYR A 192 -11.95 10.79 -16.68
C TYR A 192 -11.97 11.08 -18.19
N ASP A 193 -10.84 11.49 -18.77
CA ASP A 193 -10.76 11.84 -20.20
C ASP A 193 -10.49 10.61 -21.08
N GLU A 194 -9.82 9.56 -20.60
CA GLU A 194 -9.55 8.35 -21.40
C GLU A 194 -10.83 7.52 -21.65
N ASP A 195 -11.84 7.56 -20.75
CA ASP A 195 -13.12 6.85 -20.93
C ASP A 195 -14.09 7.58 -21.89
N GLU A 196 -13.93 8.89 -22.14
CA GLU A 196 -14.78 9.66 -23.08
C GLU A 196 -14.34 9.49 -24.53
N ASP A 197 -13.03 9.30 -24.81
CA ASP A 197 -12.51 9.15 -26.17
C ASP A 197 -12.89 7.79 -26.81
N ASP A 198 -13.16 6.72 -26.00
CA ASP A 198 -13.59 5.42 -26.52
C ASP A 198 -15.09 5.36 -26.88
N MET A 199 -15.88 6.36 -26.53
CA MET A 199 -17.33 6.39 -26.82
C MET A 199 -17.73 7.15 -28.10
N GLU A 200 -16.84 7.93 -28.72
CA GLU A 200 -17.19 8.72 -29.92
C GLU A 200 -17.08 7.98 -31.27
N ASP A 201 -16.58 6.73 -31.30
CA ASP A 201 -16.32 6.00 -32.56
C ASP A 201 -17.44 5.02 -32.99
N PHE A 202 -18.64 5.08 -32.40
CA PHE A 202 -19.76 4.19 -32.72
C PHE A 202 -21.01 4.86 -33.32
N GLU A 203 -20.92 6.06 -33.90
CA GLU A 203 -22.01 6.61 -34.72
C GLU A 203 -21.50 6.99 -36.11
N ASP A 204 -21.59 6.09 -37.09
CA ASP A 204 -22.08 6.34 -38.44
C ASP A 204 -21.75 5.18 -39.40
N ASP A 205 -22.62 4.19 -39.49
CA ASP A 205 -22.78 3.40 -40.72
C ASP A 205 -24.21 2.81 -40.81
N GLU A 206 -25.18 3.66 -41.07
CA GLU A 206 -26.43 3.25 -41.69
C GLU A 206 -26.71 4.17 -42.92
N VAL A 207 -26.40 3.68 -44.12
CA VAL A 207 -27.12 3.97 -45.34
C VAL A 207 -27.27 2.69 -46.20
#